data_fde4b92548f53f551a628237f27edab6
#
_entry.id   fde4b92548f53f551a628237f27edab6
#
_cell.length_a   1.000
_cell.length_b   1.000
_cell.length_c   1.000
_cell.angle_alpha   90.00
_cell.angle_beta   90.00
_cell.angle_gamma   90.00
#
_symmetry.space_group_name_H-M   'P 1'
#
loop_
_entity.id
_entity.type
_entity.pdbx_description
1 polymer ?
#
loop_
_entity_poly.entity_id
_entity_poly.type
_entity_poly.pdbx_seq_one_letter_code
_entity_poly.pdbx_strand_id
1 'polypeptide(L)'
;SAMLSQIQQSYQGTASDKALRNAIGNNDIRKLALNQENMQGMDTHFSIKVDSKGITDQKSSGRCWLFTGLNVMRAKALARYGFRSFEFSEIYPFFWDQLEKSNLFLQGIIDTAEKPLDDKTVEWLLKHPLSDGGTFTGVADIVSKYGLVPKCAMPETNSSENTARMANPVSYTHLT
;
A
#
# COMPACT_ATOMS: atom_id res chain seq x y z
N SER A 1 -39.36 -1.46 20.60
CA SER A 1 -39.18 -2.64 21.47
C SER A 1 -38.83 -2.19 22.88
N ALA A 2 -39.18 -2.98 23.90
CA ALA A 2 -38.93 -2.65 25.31
C ALA A 2 -37.44 -2.29 25.61
N MET A 3 -36.50 -2.95 24.94
CA MET A 3 -35.08 -2.68 25.07
C MET A 3 -34.68 -1.27 24.62
N LEU A 4 -35.19 -0.79 23.48
CA LEU A 4 -34.91 0.57 23.01
C LEU A 4 -35.47 1.61 23.97
N SER A 5 -36.65 1.40 24.54
CA SER A 5 -37.24 2.30 25.54
C SER A 5 -36.40 2.33 26.82
N GLN A 6 -35.88 1.20 27.28
CA GLN A 6 -34.97 1.13 28.43
C GLN A 6 -33.66 1.87 28.19
N ILE A 7 -33.06 1.70 27.02
CA ILE A 7 -31.83 2.44 26.62
C ILE A 7 -32.08 3.95 26.57
N GLN A 8 -33.22 4.37 26.02
CA GLN A 8 -33.59 5.79 25.97
C GLN A 8 -33.84 6.39 27.36
N GLN A 9 -34.46 5.63 28.25
CA GLN A 9 -34.70 6.06 29.63
C GLN A 9 -33.45 6.10 30.50
N SER A 10 -32.49 5.20 30.24
CA SER A 10 -31.20 5.18 30.96
C SER A 10 -30.24 6.29 30.50
N TYR A 11 -30.47 6.88 29.34
CA TYR A 11 -29.59 7.92 28.77
C TYR A 11 -29.89 9.30 29.45
N GLN A 12 -29.04 9.69 30.38
CA GLN A 12 -29.05 11.05 30.95
C GLN A 12 -27.94 11.89 30.33
N GLY A 13 -28.27 12.52 29.18
CA GLY A 13 -27.30 13.34 28.46
C GLY A 13 -26.91 14.60 29.23
N THR A 14 -25.66 14.68 29.65
CA THR A 14 -25.06 15.88 30.26
C THR A 14 -24.79 16.97 29.20
N ALA A 15 -24.46 18.19 29.65
CA ALA A 15 -24.01 19.25 28.73
C ALA A 15 -22.76 18.84 27.94
N SER A 16 -21.85 18.11 28.58
CA SER A 16 -20.65 17.55 27.93
C SER A 16 -20.98 16.54 26.86
N ASP A 17 -21.97 15.66 27.09
CA ASP A 17 -22.39 14.67 26.09
C ASP A 17 -23.00 15.34 24.85
N LYS A 18 -23.75 16.42 25.06
CA LYS A 18 -24.31 17.22 23.95
C LYS A 18 -23.20 17.91 23.14
N ALA A 19 -22.21 18.51 23.83
CA ALA A 19 -21.09 19.16 23.18
C ALA A 19 -20.25 18.15 22.38
N LEU A 20 -19.95 16.97 22.97
CA LEU A 20 -19.21 15.91 22.30
C LEU A 20 -19.97 15.37 21.07
N ARG A 21 -21.26 15.15 21.18
CA ARG A 21 -22.11 14.72 20.07
C ARG A 21 -22.09 15.72 18.91
N ASN A 22 -22.22 17.02 19.23
CA ASN A 22 -22.14 18.07 18.24
C ASN A 22 -20.74 18.14 17.58
N ALA A 23 -19.68 17.98 18.39
CA ALA A 23 -18.32 17.93 17.87
C ALA A 23 -18.13 16.76 16.90
N ILE A 24 -18.55 15.53 17.27
CA ILE A 24 -18.47 14.34 16.44
C ILE A 24 -19.30 14.47 15.15
N GLY A 25 -20.52 15.03 15.27
CA GLY A 25 -21.42 15.17 14.12
C GLY A 25 -20.99 16.21 13.08
N ASN A 26 -20.15 17.17 13.46
CA ASN A 26 -19.74 18.28 12.60
C ASN A 26 -18.25 18.30 12.23
N ASN A 27 -17.46 17.33 12.69
CA ASN A 27 -16.02 17.28 12.42
C ASN A 27 -15.57 15.89 12.01
N ASP A 28 -14.41 15.81 11.36
CA ASP A 28 -13.73 14.54 11.07
C ASP A 28 -13.31 13.87 12.39
N ILE A 29 -13.87 12.69 12.66
CA ILE A 29 -13.60 11.92 13.87
C ILE A 29 -12.10 11.61 14.07
N ARG A 30 -11.34 11.49 12.99
CA ARG A 30 -9.88 11.26 13.04
C ARG A 30 -9.15 12.44 13.67
N LYS A 31 -9.64 13.66 13.45
CA LYS A 31 -9.09 14.88 14.07
C LYS A 31 -9.47 14.97 15.55
N LEU A 32 -10.69 14.60 15.90
CA LEU A 32 -11.18 14.61 17.28
C LEU A 32 -10.53 13.52 18.15
N ALA A 33 -10.14 12.40 17.54
CA ALA A 33 -9.48 11.31 18.25
C ALA A 33 -8.00 11.58 18.59
N LEU A 34 -7.39 12.64 18.02
CA LEU A 34 -6.01 12.98 18.31
C LEU A 34 -5.87 13.59 19.71
N ASN A 35 -5.04 12.98 20.54
CA ASN A 35 -4.65 13.55 21.82
C ASN A 35 -3.58 14.62 21.63
N GLN A 36 -3.95 15.89 21.80
CA GLN A 36 -3.05 17.03 21.56
C GLN A 36 -1.89 17.07 22.56
N GLU A 37 -2.08 16.65 23.80
CA GLU A 37 -1.01 16.60 24.82
C GLU A 37 0.05 15.58 24.41
N ASN A 38 -0.36 14.39 23.97
CA ASN A 38 0.56 13.39 23.45
C ASN A 38 1.29 13.87 22.20
N MET A 39 0.59 14.58 21.30
CA MET A 39 1.20 15.14 20.09
C MET A 39 2.28 16.18 20.40
N GLN A 40 2.04 17.05 21.38
CA GLN A 40 3.01 18.07 21.82
C GLN A 40 4.22 17.45 22.53
N GLY A 41 4.04 16.33 23.21
CA GLY A 41 5.11 15.59 23.89
C GLY A 41 5.95 14.69 22.97
N MET A 42 5.58 14.54 21.69
CA MET A 42 6.33 13.69 20.77
C MET A 42 7.65 14.37 20.38
N ASP A 43 8.78 13.78 20.78
CA ASP A 43 10.09 14.17 20.31
C ASP A 43 10.33 13.64 18.89
N THR A 44 10.55 14.55 17.95
CA THR A 44 10.87 14.24 16.56
C THR A 44 12.38 14.24 16.27
N HIS A 45 13.19 14.36 17.34
CA HIS A 45 14.64 14.30 17.20
C HIS A 45 15.12 12.84 17.09
N PHE A 46 15.94 12.60 16.07
CA PHE A 46 16.60 11.30 15.86
C PHE A 46 18.12 11.51 15.91
N SER A 47 18.79 10.73 16.76
CA SER A 47 20.26 10.76 16.92
C SER A 47 21.01 10.26 15.67
N ILE A 48 20.36 9.41 14.87
CA ILE A 48 20.92 8.91 13.61
C ILE A 48 19.96 9.24 12.48
N LYS A 49 20.46 9.93 11.48
CA LYS A 49 19.69 10.36 10.32
C LYS A 49 20.38 9.90 9.03
N VAL A 50 19.64 9.25 8.16
CA VAL A 50 20.13 8.89 6.82
C VAL A 50 19.63 9.93 5.83
N ASP A 51 20.55 10.57 5.10
CA ASP A 51 20.19 11.54 4.07
C ASP A 51 19.77 10.82 2.79
N SER A 52 18.50 10.86 2.50
CA SER A 52 17.90 10.26 1.29
C SER A 52 17.94 11.20 0.07
N LYS A 53 18.33 12.46 0.25
CA LYS A 53 18.44 13.50 -0.80
C LYS A 53 17.21 13.57 -1.71
N GLY A 54 16.03 13.63 -1.13
CA GLY A 54 14.78 13.81 -1.83
C GLY A 54 13.71 12.77 -1.46
N ILE A 55 12.54 12.96 -2.05
CA ILE A 55 11.33 12.15 -1.82
C ILE A 55 10.92 11.57 -3.16
N THR A 56 10.51 10.28 -3.17
CA THR A 56 9.86 9.64 -4.31
C THR A 56 8.36 9.58 -4.07
N ASP A 57 7.58 9.74 -5.12
CA ASP A 57 6.12 9.79 -5.05
C ASP A 57 5.54 8.62 -5.85
N GLN A 58 4.84 7.72 -5.16
CA GLN A 58 4.21 6.54 -5.77
C GLN A 58 2.90 6.84 -6.50
N LYS A 59 2.40 8.09 -6.42
CA LYS A 59 1.11 8.50 -6.98
C LYS A 59 -0.05 7.62 -6.50
N SER A 60 -0.98 7.28 -7.39
CA SER A 60 -2.15 6.43 -7.12
C SER A 60 -1.84 4.95 -7.35
N SER A 61 -0.76 4.45 -6.75
CA SER A 61 -0.37 3.04 -6.86
C SER A 61 -0.17 2.38 -5.51
N GLY A 62 -0.37 1.08 -5.40
CA GLY A 62 -0.14 0.28 -4.19
C GLY A 62 1.32 -0.14 -3.99
N ARG A 63 2.28 0.55 -4.60
CA ARG A 63 3.70 0.20 -4.62
C ARG A 63 4.53 0.78 -3.46
N CYS A 64 3.89 1.21 -2.35
CA CYS A 64 4.60 1.78 -1.20
C CYS A 64 5.73 0.89 -0.67
N TRP A 65 5.52 -0.43 -0.64
CA TRP A 65 6.50 -1.43 -0.25
C TRP A 65 7.77 -1.37 -1.11
N LEU A 66 7.59 -1.23 -2.42
CA LEU A 66 8.68 -1.16 -3.39
C LEU A 66 9.43 0.17 -3.31
N PHE A 67 8.70 1.29 -3.30
CA PHE A 67 9.28 2.63 -3.14
C PHE A 67 10.10 2.75 -1.85
N THR A 68 9.59 2.18 -0.74
CA THR A 68 10.31 2.17 0.54
C THR A 68 11.61 1.38 0.43
N GLY A 69 11.57 0.16 -0.13
CA GLY A 69 12.75 -0.67 -0.31
C GLY A 69 13.81 0.00 -1.21
N LEU A 70 13.39 0.56 -2.34
CA LEU A 70 14.29 1.26 -3.26
C LEU A 70 14.89 2.54 -2.65
N ASN A 71 14.15 3.27 -1.82
CA ASN A 71 14.67 4.44 -1.11
C ASN A 71 15.75 4.07 -0.10
N VAL A 72 15.63 2.94 0.59
CA VAL A 72 16.70 2.42 1.47
C VAL A 72 17.97 2.12 0.66
N MET A 73 17.83 1.47 -0.49
CA MET A 73 18.96 1.17 -1.38
C MET A 73 19.54 2.43 -2.00
N ARG A 74 18.69 3.39 -2.38
CA ARG A 74 19.07 4.68 -2.93
C ARG A 74 19.97 5.46 -1.96
N ALA A 75 19.60 5.53 -0.68
CA ALA A 75 20.40 6.21 0.32
C ALA A 75 21.82 5.63 0.42
N LYS A 76 21.94 4.30 0.38
CA LYS A 76 23.24 3.61 0.35
C LYS A 76 24.04 3.91 -0.94
N ALA A 77 23.37 3.93 -2.09
CA ALA A 77 24.01 4.23 -3.37
C ALA A 77 24.51 5.67 -3.42
N LEU A 78 23.71 6.64 -2.97
CA LEU A 78 24.08 8.04 -2.87
C LEU A 78 25.33 8.25 -1.99
N ALA A 79 25.37 7.60 -0.83
CA ALA A 79 26.50 7.69 0.08
C ALA A 79 27.77 7.03 -0.50
N ARG A 80 27.63 5.86 -1.16
CA ARG A 80 28.76 5.11 -1.71
C ARG A 80 29.39 5.76 -2.93
N TYR A 81 28.58 6.31 -3.84
CA TYR A 81 29.04 6.82 -5.13
C TYR A 81 29.12 8.36 -5.20
N GLY A 82 28.73 9.04 -4.14
CA GLY A 82 28.79 10.51 -4.06
C GLY A 82 27.84 11.23 -5.02
N PHE A 83 26.77 10.59 -5.46
CA PHE A 83 25.80 11.22 -6.36
C PHE A 83 25.10 12.40 -5.68
N ARG A 84 24.87 13.48 -6.42
CA ARG A 84 24.06 14.61 -5.95
C ARG A 84 22.58 14.28 -5.92
N SER A 85 22.11 13.54 -6.93
CA SER A 85 20.75 13.08 -7.09
C SER A 85 20.79 11.76 -7.85
N PHE A 86 19.96 10.81 -7.43
CA PHE A 86 19.82 9.52 -8.10
C PHE A 86 18.50 8.88 -7.70
N GLU A 87 17.84 8.20 -8.64
CA GLU A 87 16.68 7.35 -8.38
C GLU A 87 16.82 6.06 -9.18
N PHE A 88 16.42 4.95 -8.58
CA PHE A 88 16.18 3.71 -9.30
C PHE A 88 14.85 3.80 -10.05
N SER A 89 14.72 3.03 -11.12
CA SER A 89 13.42 2.81 -11.77
C SER A 89 12.54 1.99 -10.85
N GLU A 90 11.38 2.49 -10.49
CA GLU A 90 10.39 1.78 -9.71
C GLU A 90 9.53 0.85 -10.58
N ILE A 91 9.33 1.22 -11.85
CA ILE A 91 8.57 0.42 -12.80
C ILE A 91 9.32 -0.85 -13.24
N TYR A 92 10.66 -0.84 -13.28
CA TYR A 92 11.44 -2.00 -13.67
C TYR A 92 11.24 -3.20 -12.74
N PRO A 93 11.49 -3.11 -11.43
CA PRO A 93 11.22 -4.21 -10.51
C PRO A 93 9.72 -4.50 -10.37
N PHE A 94 8.84 -3.51 -10.52
CA PHE A 94 7.40 -3.73 -10.50
C PHE A 94 6.93 -4.59 -11.68
N PHE A 95 7.50 -4.40 -12.88
CA PHE A 95 7.22 -5.27 -14.04
C PHE A 95 7.54 -6.73 -13.72
N TRP A 96 8.70 -7.00 -13.14
CA TRP A 96 9.10 -8.35 -12.77
C TRP A 96 8.24 -8.93 -11.65
N ASP A 97 7.87 -8.13 -10.66
CA ASP A 97 6.92 -8.52 -9.61
C ASP A 97 5.58 -8.96 -10.20
N GLN A 98 5.02 -8.18 -11.13
CA GLN A 98 3.75 -8.52 -11.77
C GLN A 98 3.88 -9.79 -12.64
N LEU A 99 5.00 -9.99 -13.31
CA LEU A 99 5.27 -11.21 -14.08
C LEU A 99 5.33 -12.45 -13.17
N GLU A 100 6.05 -12.37 -12.05
CA GLU A 100 6.13 -13.47 -11.09
C GLU A 100 4.78 -13.79 -10.45
N LYS A 101 4.02 -12.78 -10.09
CA LYS A 101 2.65 -12.95 -9.58
C LYS A 101 1.71 -13.56 -10.61
N SER A 102 1.85 -13.17 -11.88
CA SER A 102 1.09 -13.76 -12.98
C SER A 102 1.41 -15.24 -13.17
N ASN A 103 2.69 -15.61 -13.10
CA ASN A 103 3.12 -17.00 -13.17
C ASN A 103 2.57 -17.81 -11.99
N LEU A 104 2.61 -17.26 -10.79
CA LEU A 104 2.05 -17.90 -9.60
C LEU A 104 0.52 -18.08 -9.71
N PHE A 105 -0.18 -17.07 -10.21
CA PHE A 105 -1.62 -17.13 -10.45
C PHE A 105 -1.96 -18.22 -11.48
N LEU A 106 -1.28 -18.25 -12.63
CA LEU A 106 -1.50 -19.27 -13.66
C LEU A 106 -1.20 -20.68 -13.15
N GLN A 107 -0.14 -20.86 -12.37
CA GLN A 107 0.14 -22.13 -11.72
C GLN A 107 -0.99 -22.52 -10.77
N GLY A 108 -1.50 -21.59 -9.95
CA GLY A 108 -2.64 -21.83 -9.08
C GLY A 108 -3.91 -22.26 -9.84
N ILE A 109 -4.17 -21.67 -11.01
CA ILE A 109 -5.28 -22.08 -11.89
C ILE A 109 -5.07 -23.50 -12.42
N ILE A 110 -3.86 -23.85 -12.86
CA ILE A 110 -3.53 -25.21 -13.33
C ILE A 110 -3.72 -26.22 -12.20
N ASP A 111 -3.18 -25.94 -11.03
CA ASP A 111 -3.24 -26.82 -9.86
C ASP A 111 -4.69 -27.03 -9.34
N THR A 112 -5.59 -26.15 -9.69
CA THR A 112 -7.00 -26.20 -9.28
C THR A 112 -7.97 -26.51 -10.43
N ALA A 113 -7.47 -26.86 -11.62
CA ALA A 113 -8.27 -27.01 -12.83
C ALA A 113 -9.40 -28.08 -12.72
N GLU A 114 -9.19 -29.10 -11.90
CA GLU A 114 -10.19 -30.16 -11.67
C GLU A 114 -11.17 -29.84 -10.52
N LYS A 115 -10.98 -28.72 -9.82
CA LYS A 115 -11.87 -28.31 -8.74
C LYS A 115 -13.10 -27.57 -9.26
N PRO A 116 -14.25 -27.68 -8.58
CA PRO A 116 -15.45 -26.95 -8.96
C PRO A 116 -15.27 -25.43 -8.74
N LEU A 117 -16.04 -24.62 -9.48
CA LEU A 117 -15.93 -23.15 -9.42
C LEU A 117 -16.31 -22.54 -8.04
N ASP A 118 -17.09 -23.28 -7.24
CA ASP A 118 -17.46 -22.89 -5.87
C ASP A 118 -16.45 -23.37 -4.80
N ASP A 119 -15.34 -24.00 -5.20
CA ASP A 119 -14.20 -24.25 -4.31
C ASP A 119 -13.63 -22.93 -3.82
N LYS A 120 -13.40 -22.81 -2.51
CA LYS A 120 -12.93 -21.56 -1.88
C LYS A 120 -11.60 -21.06 -2.42
N THR A 121 -10.71 -21.96 -2.83
CA THR A 121 -9.40 -21.59 -3.41
C THR A 121 -9.59 -21.05 -4.82
N VAL A 122 -10.43 -21.70 -5.64
CA VAL A 122 -10.75 -21.24 -7.00
C VAL A 122 -11.43 -19.87 -6.94
N GLU A 123 -12.43 -19.72 -6.09
CA GLU A 123 -13.13 -18.44 -5.90
C GLU A 123 -12.15 -17.31 -5.49
N TRP A 124 -11.21 -17.60 -4.58
CA TRP A 124 -10.22 -16.64 -4.14
C TRP A 124 -9.25 -16.26 -5.26
N LEU A 125 -8.71 -17.22 -6.01
CA LEU A 125 -7.82 -16.99 -7.14
C LEU A 125 -8.48 -16.10 -8.20
N LEU A 126 -9.72 -16.40 -8.58
CA LEU A 126 -10.45 -15.66 -9.59
C LEU A 126 -10.80 -14.23 -9.14
N LYS A 127 -11.03 -14.01 -7.83
CA LYS A 127 -11.30 -12.68 -7.27
C LYS A 127 -10.05 -11.83 -7.10
N HIS A 128 -8.87 -12.46 -6.97
CA HIS A 128 -7.62 -11.77 -6.66
C HIS A 128 -6.49 -12.21 -7.60
N PRO A 129 -6.64 -12.05 -8.92
CA PRO A 129 -5.66 -12.56 -9.88
C PRO A 129 -4.30 -11.89 -9.75
N LEU A 130 -4.27 -10.57 -9.53
CA LEU A 130 -3.06 -9.77 -9.38
C LEU A 130 -3.23 -8.70 -8.30
N SER A 131 -2.14 -8.39 -7.61
CA SER A 131 -2.07 -7.31 -6.62
C SER A 131 -0.81 -6.48 -6.83
N ASP A 132 -0.92 -5.17 -6.66
CA ASP A 132 0.21 -4.24 -6.67
C ASP A 132 0.91 -4.11 -5.31
N GLY A 133 0.32 -4.69 -4.26
CA GLY A 133 0.89 -4.76 -2.91
C GLY A 133 2.04 -5.75 -2.79
N GLY A 134 2.85 -5.60 -1.75
CA GLY A 134 3.96 -6.50 -1.46
C GLY A 134 4.64 -6.21 -0.12
N THR A 135 5.75 -6.89 0.12
CA THR A 135 6.54 -6.80 1.36
C THR A 135 8.01 -6.51 1.06
N PHE A 136 8.79 -6.18 2.09
CA PHE A 136 10.23 -5.96 1.93
C PHE A 136 10.96 -7.22 1.43
N THR A 137 10.54 -8.41 1.84
CA THR A 137 11.10 -9.67 1.32
C THR A 137 10.88 -9.78 -0.18
N GLY A 138 9.71 -9.40 -0.69
CA GLY A 138 9.44 -9.33 -2.13
C GLY A 138 10.38 -8.36 -2.85
N VAL A 139 10.70 -7.19 -2.27
CA VAL A 139 11.74 -6.30 -2.84
C VAL A 139 13.08 -7.02 -2.92
N ALA A 140 13.51 -7.66 -1.84
CA ALA A 140 14.79 -8.35 -1.78
C ALA A 140 14.89 -9.45 -2.83
N ASP A 141 13.84 -10.25 -3.00
CA ASP A 141 13.79 -11.36 -3.95
C ASP A 141 13.84 -10.85 -5.40
N ILE A 142 13.02 -9.86 -5.75
CA ILE A 142 13.00 -9.28 -7.10
C ILE A 142 14.33 -8.62 -7.44
N VAL A 143 14.88 -7.84 -6.51
CA VAL A 143 16.18 -7.18 -6.73
C VAL A 143 17.31 -8.18 -6.83
N SER A 144 17.32 -9.24 -6.04
CA SER A 144 18.33 -10.30 -6.10
C SER A 144 18.27 -11.08 -7.41
N LYS A 145 17.05 -11.30 -7.94
CA LYS A 145 16.84 -12.08 -9.17
C LYS A 145 17.06 -11.27 -10.44
N TYR A 146 16.58 -10.03 -10.49
CA TYR A 146 16.53 -9.22 -11.73
C TYR A 146 17.41 -7.97 -11.69
N GLY A 147 17.95 -7.62 -10.52
CA GLY A 147 18.75 -6.41 -10.35
C GLY A 147 17.90 -5.13 -10.34
N LEU A 148 18.60 -4.01 -10.53
CA LEU A 148 18.01 -2.67 -10.57
C LEU A 148 18.61 -1.88 -11.73
N VAL A 149 17.82 -0.94 -12.26
CA VAL A 149 18.25 0.00 -13.28
C VAL A 149 17.98 1.44 -12.82
N PRO A 150 18.74 2.44 -13.32
CA PRO A 150 18.43 3.85 -13.09
C PRO A 150 17.06 4.23 -13.65
N LYS A 151 16.40 5.22 -13.06
CA LYS A 151 15.07 5.71 -13.47
C LYS A 151 15.03 6.15 -14.94
N CYS A 152 16.14 6.70 -15.47
CA CYS A 152 16.22 7.13 -16.86
C CYS A 152 16.19 5.95 -17.87
N ALA A 153 16.55 4.74 -17.45
CA ALA A 153 16.52 3.56 -18.32
C ALA A 153 15.10 3.01 -18.50
N MET A 154 14.24 3.15 -17.49
CA MET A 154 12.82 2.77 -17.57
C MET A 154 12.01 3.74 -16.68
N PRO A 155 11.58 4.87 -17.24
CA PRO A 155 10.84 5.90 -16.51
C PRO A 155 9.39 5.49 -16.24
N GLU A 156 8.77 6.12 -15.23
CA GLU A 156 7.35 5.92 -14.93
C GLU A 156 6.45 6.28 -16.11
N THR A 157 5.30 5.61 -16.16
CA THR A 157 4.25 5.81 -17.17
C THR A 157 2.93 6.15 -16.48
N ASN A 158 1.97 6.67 -17.22
CA ASN A 158 0.63 6.93 -16.67
C ASN A 158 -0.02 5.66 -16.07
N SER A 159 0.21 4.50 -16.66
CA SER A 159 -0.32 3.22 -16.15
C SER A 159 0.37 2.77 -14.86
N SER A 160 1.68 2.95 -14.73
CA SER A 160 2.41 2.61 -13.51
C SER A 160 2.10 3.59 -12.36
N GLU A 161 1.81 4.84 -12.69
CA GLU A 161 1.37 5.84 -11.70
C GLU A 161 -0.07 5.64 -11.21
N ASN A 162 -0.85 4.75 -11.88
CA ASN A 162 -2.23 4.43 -11.52
C ASN A 162 -2.52 2.93 -11.71
N THR A 163 -1.96 2.12 -10.82
CA THR A 163 -1.96 0.65 -10.92
C THR A 163 -3.35 0.03 -10.80
N ALA A 164 -4.24 0.58 -9.99
CA ALA A 164 -5.63 0.10 -9.90
C ALA A 164 -6.35 0.19 -11.25
N ARG A 165 -6.10 1.26 -12.01
CA ARG A 165 -6.67 1.45 -13.35
C ARG A 165 -6.08 0.48 -14.37
N MET A 166 -4.82 0.08 -14.20
CA MET A 166 -4.17 -0.92 -15.04
C MET A 166 -4.68 -2.34 -14.72
N ALA A 167 -4.86 -2.68 -13.43
CA ALA A 167 -5.27 -4.00 -13.00
C ALA A 167 -6.69 -4.39 -13.46
N ASN A 168 -7.61 -3.43 -13.54
CA ASN A 168 -8.99 -3.67 -13.94
C ASN A 168 -9.14 -4.34 -15.33
N PRO A 169 -8.53 -3.83 -16.43
CA PRO A 169 -8.61 -4.48 -17.74
C PRO A 169 -8.00 -5.90 -17.74
N VAL A 170 -6.93 -6.11 -16.99
CA VAL A 170 -6.29 -7.44 -16.88
C VAL A 170 -7.23 -8.44 -16.23
N SER A 171 -7.94 -8.05 -15.17
CA SER A 171 -8.94 -8.91 -14.52
C SER A 171 -10.10 -9.26 -15.45
N TYR A 172 -10.56 -8.33 -16.29
CA TYR A 172 -11.64 -8.58 -17.25
C TYR A 172 -11.24 -9.50 -18.39
N THR A 173 -10.01 -9.39 -18.91
CA THR A 173 -9.55 -10.24 -20.02
C THR A 173 -9.29 -11.69 -19.63
N HIS A 174 -9.17 -12.01 -18.36
CA HIS A 174 -9.00 -13.39 -17.87
C HIS A 174 -10.32 -14.08 -17.50
N LEU A 175 -11.44 -13.34 -17.47
CA LEU A 175 -12.78 -13.85 -17.13
C LEU A 175 -13.68 -14.05 -18.36
N THR A 176 -13.23 -13.69 -19.56
CA THR A 176 -13.90 -13.91 -20.85
C THR A 176 -13.13 -14.90 -21.70
#